data_4fe0b484c6e37a304a3417eaad2ff635
#
_entry.id   4fe0b484c6e37a304a3417eaad2ff635
#
_cell.length_a   1.000
_cell.length_b   1.000
_cell.length_c   1.000
_cell.angle_alpha   90.00
_cell.angle_beta   90.00
_cell.angle_gamma   90.00
#
_symmetry.space_group_name_H-M   'P 1'
#
loop_
_entity.id
_entity.type
_entity.pdbx_description
1 polymer ?
#
loop_
_entity_poly.entity_id
_entity_poly.type
_entity_poly.pdbx_seq_one_letter_code
_entity_poly.pdbx_strand_id
1 'polypeptide(L)'
;MQKYEKEHRALVLKNAAECTVLLKNDGKFPIDKPCKLAAYGSGMRYTVMGGTGSGEVNTRFAYTIEQGLGKAGFEITTKKWLDEYDQVRKEARKVFYQNVKKEAKEKHENVIMYAMGKEMTEPWQSIHIEKTGDTAIYVLSRNSGEGSDRGAVEGDVKLAASEVRDILALNKMYERFMLVLNVGGVVDLSPVMEVGNILLLSQLGTDCGRALADILLGKQNPSGKLTTT
;
A
#
# COMPACT_ATOMS: atom_id res chain seq x y z
N MET A 1 24.30 2.47 12.54
CA MET A 1 23.35 1.44 13.00
C MET A 1 24.07 0.57 14.02
N GLN A 2 23.52 0.46 15.22
CA GLN A 2 24.06 -0.37 16.30
C GLN A 2 23.84 -1.86 15.99
N LYS A 3 24.58 -2.74 16.70
CA LYS A 3 24.49 -4.19 16.47
C LYS A 3 23.06 -4.71 16.69
N TYR A 4 22.43 -4.32 17.81
CA TYR A 4 21.05 -4.75 18.13
C TYR A 4 20.03 -4.27 17.08
N GLU A 5 20.20 -3.07 16.51
CA GLU A 5 19.30 -2.56 15.45
C GLU A 5 19.34 -3.45 14.20
N LYS A 6 20.53 -3.94 13.85
CA LYS A 6 20.70 -4.88 12.73
C LYS A 6 20.05 -6.23 13.02
N GLU A 7 20.22 -6.72 14.24
CA GLU A 7 19.66 -8.00 14.69
C GLU A 7 18.12 -7.92 14.72
N HIS A 8 17.55 -6.85 15.28
CA HIS A 8 16.10 -6.65 15.31
C HIS A 8 15.51 -6.53 13.89
N ARG A 9 16.15 -5.79 13.00
CA ARG A 9 15.70 -5.72 11.59
C ARG A 9 15.74 -7.07 10.90
N ALA A 10 16.78 -7.85 11.10
CA ALA A 10 16.88 -9.18 10.54
C ALA A 10 15.75 -10.09 11.07
N LEU A 11 15.43 -9.97 12.37
CA LEU A 11 14.34 -10.70 12.99
C LEU A 11 12.98 -10.29 12.42
N VAL A 12 12.70 -8.98 12.29
CA VAL A 12 11.46 -8.46 11.70
C VAL A 12 11.31 -8.95 10.27
N LEU A 13 12.35 -8.84 9.47
CA LEU A 13 12.29 -9.28 8.07
C LEU A 13 12.07 -10.81 7.96
N LYS A 14 12.72 -11.60 8.82
CA LYS A 14 12.54 -13.04 8.86
C LYS A 14 11.10 -13.45 9.17
N ASN A 15 10.43 -12.71 10.07
CA ASN A 15 9.09 -13.07 10.53
C ASN A 15 7.98 -12.33 9.76
N ALA A 16 8.33 -11.44 8.83
CA ALA A 16 7.35 -10.63 8.08
C ALA A 16 6.31 -11.47 7.33
N ALA A 17 6.74 -12.61 6.78
CA ALA A 17 5.85 -13.51 6.05
C ALA A 17 4.81 -14.20 6.95
N GLU A 18 5.10 -14.37 8.24
CA GLU A 18 4.15 -14.93 9.21
C GLU A 18 2.99 -13.95 9.54
N CYS A 19 3.19 -12.65 9.28
CA CYS A 19 2.18 -11.61 9.41
C CYS A 19 1.45 -11.31 8.09
N THR A 20 1.82 -11.98 7.00
CA THR A 20 1.29 -11.75 5.67
C THR A 20 0.36 -12.89 5.27
N VAL A 21 -0.80 -12.56 4.69
CA VAL A 21 -1.82 -13.55 4.31
C VAL A 21 -1.98 -13.60 2.79
N LEU A 22 -1.76 -14.77 2.20
CA LEU A 22 -2.07 -15.01 0.80
C LEU A 22 -3.57 -15.35 0.68
N LEU A 23 -4.37 -14.36 0.26
CA LEU A 23 -5.82 -14.50 0.17
C LEU A 23 -6.25 -15.29 -1.06
N LYS A 24 -5.58 -15.06 -2.19
CA LYS A 24 -5.82 -15.76 -3.47
C LYS A 24 -4.52 -15.98 -4.22
N ASN A 25 -4.38 -17.12 -4.88
CA ASN A 25 -3.25 -17.45 -5.74
C ASN A 25 -3.70 -18.35 -6.88
N ASP A 26 -3.45 -17.94 -8.12
CA ASP A 26 -3.72 -18.70 -9.35
C ASP A 26 -2.52 -19.55 -9.81
N GLY A 27 -1.46 -19.61 -8.99
CA GLY A 27 -0.24 -20.37 -9.27
C GLY A 27 0.83 -19.61 -10.06
N LYS A 28 0.61 -18.35 -10.41
CA LYS A 28 1.58 -17.53 -11.16
C LYS A 28 2.63 -16.82 -10.29
N PHE A 29 2.45 -16.86 -8.99
CA PHE A 29 3.40 -16.41 -7.98
C PHE A 29 3.75 -17.56 -7.03
N PRO A 30 4.97 -17.60 -6.48
CA PRO A 30 6.05 -16.64 -6.64
C PRO A 30 6.73 -16.69 -8.01
N ILE A 31 7.60 -15.70 -8.29
CA ILE A 31 8.43 -15.64 -9.50
C ILE A 31 9.88 -16.02 -9.19
N ASP A 32 10.56 -16.69 -10.11
CA ASP A 32 11.90 -17.28 -9.85
C ASP A 32 13.01 -16.25 -9.69
N LYS A 33 12.89 -15.09 -10.34
CA LYS A 33 13.92 -14.04 -10.35
C LYS A 33 13.31 -12.66 -10.56
N PRO A 34 14.01 -11.58 -10.11
CA PRO A 34 13.59 -10.23 -10.41
C PRO A 34 13.43 -9.98 -11.90
N CYS A 35 12.43 -9.16 -12.26
CA CYS A 35 12.08 -8.87 -13.64
C CYS A 35 11.71 -7.40 -13.82
N LYS A 36 11.35 -7.01 -15.06
CA LYS A 36 10.64 -5.77 -15.33
C LYS A 36 9.25 -5.87 -14.73
N LEU A 37 8.94 -4.94 -13.83
CA LEU A 37 7.71 -4.94 -13.04
C LEU A 37 6.95 -3.64 -13.26
N ALA A 38 5.75 -3.74 -13.79
CA ALA A 38 4.81 -2.65 -13.81
C ALA A 38 4.17 -2.52 -12.41
N ALA A 39 4.35 -1.39 -11.75
CA ALA A 39 3.93 -1.19 -10.38
C ALA A 39 3.06 0.04 -10.25
N TYR A 40 1.91 -0.10 -9.63
CA TYR A 40 0.85 0.90 -9.53
C TYR A 40 0.33 1.01 -8.10
N GLY A 41 -0.46 2.03 -7.85
CA GLY A 41 -1.15 2.24 -6.57
C GLY A 41 -0.36 3.05 -5.55
N SER A 42 -1.09 3.62 -4.61
CA SER A 42 -0.55 4.55 -3.60
C SER A 42 0.53 3.92 -2.72
N GLY A 43 0.37 2.65 -2.37
CA GLY A 43 1.29 1.96 -1.45
C GLY A 43 2.72 1.79 -1.97
N MET A 44 2.95 1.96 -3.28
CA MET A 44 4.30 1.91 -3.84
C MET A 44 5.23 2.94 -3.21
N ARG A 45 4.76 4.18 -3.05
CA ARG A 45 5.54 5.31 -2.49
C ARG A 45 5.03 5.79 -1.14
N TYR A 46 3.73 5.63 -0.87
CA TYR A 46 3.10 5.93 0.42
C TYR A 46 2.87 4.63 1.19
N THR A 47 3.96 3.87 1.37
CA THR A 47 3.95 2.60 2.08
C THR A 47 3.59 2.83 3.54
N VAL A 48 2.52 2.21 3.99
CA VAL A 48 2.08 2.23 5.39
C VAL A 48 2.92 1.23 6.18
N MET A 49 3.70 1.74 7.12
CA MET A 49 4.63 0.95 7.93
C MET A 49 4.09 0.61 9.31
N GLY A 50 3.20 1.45 9.82
CA GLY A 50 2.56 1.34 11.12
C GLY A 50 1.40 2.32 11.22
N GLY A 51 0.76 2.39 12.39
CA GLY A 51 -0.33 3.34 12.64
C GLY A 51 0.13 4.79 12.65
N THR A 52 -0.84 5.71 12.75
CA THR A 52 -0.64 7.16 12.94
C THR A 52 -0.80 7.54 14.40
N GLY A 53 -0.66 8.82 14.72
CA GLY A 53 -0.78 9.33 16.10
C GLY A 53 0.36 8.83 16.99
N SER A 54 0.03 8.29 18.15
CA SER A 54 1.02 7.73 19.07
C SER A 54 1.75 6.49 18.55
N GLY A 55 1.19 5.82 17.54
CA GLY A 55 1.80 4.70 16.84
C GLY A 55 2.79 5.11 15.74
N GLU A 56 2.89 6.40 15.42
CA GLU A 56 3.82 6.89 14.41
C GLU A 56 5.24 7.02 14.98
N VAL A 57 6.15 6.23 14.44
CA VAL A 57 7.54 6.18 14.89
C VAL A 57 8.44 6.97 13.94
N ASN A 58 9.23 7.90 14.49
CA ASN A 58 10.31 8.57 13.76
C ASN A 58 11.45 7.58 13.50
N THR A 59 11.45 7.00 12.31
CA THR A 59 12.45 6.04 11.89
C THR A 59 13.67 6.72 11.26
N ARG A 60 14.88 6.24 11.53
CA ARG A 60 16.10 6.74 10.87
C ARG A 60 16.16 6.38 9.39
N PHE A 61 15.51 5.31 9.03
CA PHE A 61 15.42 4.81 7.66
C PHE A 61 14.15 3.96 7.52
N ALA A 62 13.62 3.99 6.34
CA ALA A 62 12.49 3.17 5.94
C ALA A 62 12.64 2.86 4.45
N TYR A 63 12.14 1.72 4.03
CA TYR A 63 12.07 1.36 2.62
C TYR A 63 10.62 1.35 2.16
N THR A 64 10.28 2.25 1.25
CA THR A 64 9.02 2.14 0.51
C THR A 64 9.00 0.83 -0.27
N ILE A 65 7.83 0.41 -0.71
CA ILE A 65 7.71 -0.80 -1.54
C ILE A 65 8.50 -0.61 -2.85
N GLU A 66 8.42 0.56 -3.49
CA GLU A 66 9.23 0.86 -4.69
C GLU A 66 10.73 0.68 -4.41
N GLN A 67 11.24 1.22 -3.31
CA GLN A 67 12.65 1.11 -2.94
C GLN A 67 13.08 -0.33 -2.59
N GLY A 68 12.21 -1.05 -1.88
CA GLY A 68 12.47 -2.44 -1.49
C GLY A 68 12.56 -3.37 -2.70
N LEU A 69 11.62 -3.25 -3.63
CA LEU A 69 11.62 -3.98 -4.90
C LEU A 69 12.83 -3.64 -5.77
N GLY A 70 13.16 -2.34 -5.91
CA GLY A 70 14.35 -1.92 -6.65
C GLY A 70 15.66 -2.49 -6.08
N LYS A 71 15.78 -2.54 -4.74
CA LYS A 71 16.96 -3.16 -4.07
C LYS A 71 17.03 -4.67 -4.24
N ALA A 72 15.90 -5.32 -4.42
CA ALA A 72 15.83 -6.75 -4.73
C ALA A 72 16.10 -7.08 -6.20
N GLY A 73 16.31 -6.06 -7.04
CA GLY A 73 16.67 -6.19 -8.45
C GLY A 73 15.51 -6.07 -9.44
N PHE A 74 14.30 -5.71 -8.98
CA PHE A 74 13.20 -5.41 -9.89
C PHE A 74 13.42 -4.06 -10.59
N GLU A 75 13.15 -4.02 -11.89
CA GLU A 75 13.12 -2.80 -12.69
C GLU A 75 11.68 -2.28 -12.76
N ILE A 76 11.39 -1.20 -12.01
CA ILE A 76 10.05 -0.58 -12.05
C ILE A 76 9.88 0.21 -13.34
N THR A 77 8.98 -0.25 -14.20
CA THR A 77 8.77 0.30 -15.55
C THR A 77 7.77 1.46 -15.61
N THR A 78 6.96 1.64 -14.57
CA THR A 78 5.85 2.61 -14.51
C THR A 78 6.15 3.83 -13.64
N LYS A 79 7.41 4.24 -13.53
CA LYS A 79 7.80 5.41 -12.71
C LYS A 79 7.06 6.68 -13.11
N LYS A 80 6.83 6.89 -14.41
CA LYS A 80 6.06 8.03 -14.91
C LYS A 80 4.64 8.06 -14.33
N TRP A 81 3.96 6.91 -14.34
CA TRP A 81 2.63 6.79 -13.74
C TRP A 81 2.65 7.12 -12.24
N LEU A 82 3.65 6.63 -11.51
CA LEU A 82 3.83 6.93 -10.09
C LEU A 82 4.10 8.42 -9.86
N ASP A 83 4.87 9.08 -10.72
CA ASP A 83 5.14 10.51 -10.64
C ASP A 83 3.86 11.35 -10.87
N GLU A 84 3.05 10.99 -11.86
CA GLU A 84 1.75 11.61 -12.12
C GLU A 84 0.79 11.41 -10.95
N TYR A 85 0.77 10.21 -10.38
CA TYR A 85 -0.06 9.88 -9.23
C TYR A 85 0.36 10.66 -7.96
N ASP A 86 1.65 10.86 -7.73
CA ASP A 86 2.15 11.71 -6.66
C ASP A 86 1.64 13.15 -6.77
N GLN A 87 1.52 13.70 -7.98
CA GLN A 87 0.95 15.03 -8.18
C GLN A 87 -0.54 15.05 -7.82
N VAL A 88 -1.32 14.05 -8.26
CA VAL A 88 -2.74 13.94 -7.90
C VAL A 88 -2.91 13.90 -6.37
N ARG A 89 -2.14 13.07 -5.68
CA ARG A 89 -2.19 12.97 -4.21
C ARG A 89 -1.78 14.27 -3.52
N LYS A 90 -0.75 14.94 -4.03
CA LYS A 90 -0.30 16.23 -3.50
C LYS A 90 -1.38 17.30 -3.57
N GLU A 91 -2.06 17.42 -4.70
CA GLU A 91 -3.15 18.38 -4.85
C GLU A 91 -4.36 18.00 -4.00
N ALA A 92 -4.75 16.73 -3.97
CA ALA A 92 -5.83 16.24 -3.11
C ALA A 92 -5.55 16.53 -1.62
N ARG A 93 -4.30 16.31 -1.17
CA ARG A 93 -3.87 16.60 0.21
C ARG A 93 -3.95 18.09 0.54
N LYS A 94 -3.61 18.93 -0.40
CA LYS A 94 -3.73 20.39 -0.24
C LYS A 94 -5.19 20.82 -0.05
N VAL A 95 -6.08 20.28 -0.89
CA VAL A 95 -7.52 20.53 -0.78
C VAL A 95 -8.07 20.00 0.55
N PHE A 96 -7.68 18.79 0.94
CA PHE A 96 -8.07 18.21 2.23
C PHE A 96 -7.71 19.12 3.41
N TYR A 97 -6.46 19.61 3.49
CA TYR A 97 -6.06 20.51 4.57
C TYR A 97 -6.77 21.87 4.54
N GLN A 98 -7.10 22.37 3.35
CA GLN A 98 -7.91 23.59 3.22
C GLN A 98 -9.31 23.39 3.79
N ASN A 99 -9.94 22.25 3.48
CA ASN A 99 -11.26 21.90 4.01
C ASN A 99 -11.23 21.71 5.53
N VAL A 100 -10.24 21.00 6.07
CA VAL A 100 -10.07 20.83 7.52
C VAL A 100 -9.94 22.19 8.23
N LYS A 101 -9.15 23.11 7.68
CA LYS A 101 -9.01 24.46 8.24
C LYS A 101 -10.32 25.24 8.21
N LYS A 102 -11.08 25.15 7.11
CA LYS A 102 -12.36 25.81 6.95
C LYS A 102 -13.38 25.29 7.95
N GLU A 103 -13.52 23.96 8.05
CA GLU A 103 -14.44 23.29 8.96
C GLU A 103 -14.12 23.58 10.43
N ALA A 104 -12.84 23.59 10.82
CA ALA A 104 -12.40 23.93 12.16
C ALA A 104 -12.81 25.39 12.52
N LYS A 105 -12.64 26.32 11.56
CA LYS A 105 -13.04 27.71 11.75
C LYS A 105 -14.54 27.87 11.90
N GLU A 106 -15.33 27.16 11.07
CA GLU A 106 -16.80 27.18 11.14
C GLU A 106 -17.32 26.64 12.48
N LYS A 107 -16.62 25.66 13.05
CA LYS A 107 -16.94 25.06 14.34
C LYS A 107 -16.32 25.77 15.54
N HIS A 108 -15.57 26.85 15.31
CA HIS A 108 -14.83 27.56 16.35
C HIS A 108 -13.86 26.65 17.15
N GLU A 109 -13.29 25.64 16.48
CA GLU A 109 -12.34 24.71 17.06
C GLU A 109 -10.88 25.02 16.68
N ASN A 110 -9.94 24.59 17.52
CA ASN A 110 -8.53 24.68 17.18
C ASN A 110 -8.21 23.74 16.00
N VAL A 111 -7.57 24.27 14.95
CA VAL A 111 -7.31 23.51 13.71
C VAL A 111 -6.51 22.22 13.96
N ILE A 112 -5.53 22.26 14.87
CA ILE A 112 -4.69 21.08 15.17
C ILE A 112 -5.55 20.00 15.83
N MET A 113 -6.36 20.37 16.83
CA MET A 113 -7.25 19.46 17.53
C MET A 113 -8.32 18.89 16.59
N TYR A 114 -8.89 19.74 15.73
CA TYR A 114 -9.88 19.31 14.73
C TYR A 114 -9.32 18.37 13.67
N ALA A 115 -8.03 18.51 13.34
CA ALA A 115 -7.34 17.67 12.36
C ALA A 115 -6.95 16.28 12.92
N MET A 116 -6.92 16.14 14.27
CA MET A 116 -6.51 14.87 14.87
C MET A 116 -7.45 13.73 14.45
N GLY A 117 -6.87 12.63 14.00
CA GLY A 117 -7.56 11.46 13.53
C GLY A 117 -8.25 11.58 12.16
N LYS A 118 -8.21 12.76 11.52
CA LYS A 118 -8.76 12.92 10.16
C LYS A 118 -7.72 12.51 9.13
N GLU A 119 -8.12 11.61 8.24
CA GLU A 119 -7.29 11.17 7.12
C GLU A 119 -7.96 11.51 5.78
N MET A 120 -7.11 11.76 4.79
CA MET A 120 -7.55 11.96 3.43
C MET A 120 -7.92 10.62 2.80
N THR A 121 -9.11 10.51 2.26
CA THR A 121 -9.50 9.37 1.43
C THR A 121 -8.66 9.32 0.15
N GLU A 122 -8.53 8.14 -0.46
CA GLU A 122 -7.79 7.97 -1.71
C GLU A 122 -8.45 8.78 -2.83
N PRO A 123 -7.72 9.68 -3.50
CA PRO A 123 -8.31 10.57 -4.50
C PRO A 123 -8.65 9.83 -5.79
N TRP A 124 -9.71 10.28 -6.44
CA TRP A 124 -10.00 9.87 -7.80
C TRP A 124 -8.91 10.35 -8.77
N GLN A 125 -8.59 9.53 -9.78
CA GLN A 125 -7.61 9.85 -10.82
C GLN A 125 -8.01 9.23 -12.17
N SER A 126 -7.45 9.77 -13.27
CA SER A 126 -7.68 9.30 -14.64
C SER A 126 -6.38 9.04 -15.42
N ILE A 127 -5.29 8.73 -14.70
CA ILE A 127 -3.98 8.48 -15.30
C ILE A 127 -4.07 7.26 -16.21
N HIS A 128 -3.55 7.39 -17.43
CA HIS A 128 -3.57 6.31 -18.40
C HIS A 128 -2.63 5.17 -17.98
N ILE A 129 -3.12 3.94 -18.10
CA ILE A 129 -2.33 2.73 -17.87
C ILE A 129 -1.83 2.21 -19.22
N GLU A 130 -0.52 2.12 -19.34
CA GLU A 130 0.16 1.53 -20.50
C GLU A 130 0.79 0.19 -20.08
N LYS A 131 0.59 -0.86 -20.91
CA LYS A 131 1.20 -2.16 -20.64
C LYS A 131 2.72 -2.11 -20.85
N THR A 132 3.46 -2.49 -19.80
CA THR A 132 4.92 -2.55 -19.83
C THR A 132 5.41 -3.89 -19.25
N GLY A 133 5.68 -4.85 -20.12
CA GLY A 133 6.09 -6.21 -19.72
C GLY A 133 4.93 -7.12 -19.39
N ASP A 134 5.19 -8.20 -18.67
CA ASP A 134 4.25 -9.31 -18.44
C ASP A 134 3.82 -9.46 -16.99
N THR A 135 4.48 -8.76 -16.07
CA THR A 135 4.23 -8.83 -14.64
C THR A 135 3.86 -7.46 -14.08
N ALA A 136 2.76 -7.40 -13.35
CA ALA A 136 2.32 -6.18 -12.68
C ALA A 136 1.90 -6.42 -11.24
N ILE A 137 2.00 -5.38 -10.43
CA ILE A 137 1.40 -5.30 -9.10
C ILE A 137 0.62 -3.99 -8.95
N TYR A 138 -0.45 -4.04 -8.19
CA TYR A 138 -1.12 -2.85 -7.67
C TYR A 138 -1.04 -2.87 -6.14
N VAL A 139 -0.45 -1.86 -5.54
CA VAL A 139 -0.32 -1.76 -4.08
C VAL A 139 -1.33 -0.76 -3.54
N LEU A 140 -2.40 -1.29 -2.98
CA LEU A 140 -3.40 -0.52 -2.26
C LEU A 140 -2.85 -0.15 -0.88
N SER A 141 -2.95 1.11 -0.50
CA SER A 141 -2.50 1.57 0.82
C SER A 141 -3.64 2.22 1.58
N ARG A 142 -3.85 1.77 2.83
CA ARG A 142 -4.78 2.40 3.79
C ARG A 142 -4.15 2.38 5.17
N ASN A 143 -4.11 3.53 5.80
CA ASN A 143 -3.70 3.62 7.18
C ASN A 143 -4.90 3.40 8.11
N SER A 144 -4.64 2.90 9.29
CA SER A 144 -5.58 2.89 10.42
C SER A 144 -4.85 3.47 11.60
N GLY A 145 -5.21 4.69 11.96
CA GLY A 145 -4.54 5.45 13.00
C GLY A 145 -5.41 5.64 14.23
N GLU A 146 -4.81 6.28 15.21
CA GLU A 146 -5.47 6.72 16.43
C GLU A 146 -6.34 7.95 16.13
N GLY A 147 -7.50 8.04 16.78
CA GLY A 147 -8.32 9.24 16.83
C GLY A 147 -9.64 9.20 16.06
N SER A 148 -9.79 8.35 15.05
CA SER A 148 -11.09 8.13 14.39
C SER A 148 -11.20 6.76 13.75
N ASP A 149 -12.42 6.24 13.70
CA ASP A 149 -12.73 5.02 12.96
C ASP A 149 -12.62 5.26 11.45
N ARG A 150 -12.30 4.21 10.73
CA ARG A 150 -12.30 4.22 9.27
C ARG A 150 -13.74 4.27 8.74
N GLY A 151 -13.95 5.10 7.70
CA GLY A 151 -15.27 5.32 7.12
C GLY A 151 -15.64 4.29 6.07
N ALA A 152 -16.90 3.84 6.06
CA ALA A 152 -17.45 3.02 4.99
C ALA A 152 -17.73 3.85 3.70
N VAL A 153 -16.73 4.64 3.27
CA VAL A 153 -16.79 5.55 2.13
C VAL A 153 -15.76 5.16 1.06
N GLU A 154 -15.95 5.67 -0.16
CA GLU A 154 -14.99 5.48 -1.25
C GLU A 154 -13.61 6.09 -0.91
N GLY A 155 -12.56 5.38 -1.28
CA GLY A 155 -11.17 5.76 -1.00
C GLY A 155 -10.73 5.48 0.44
N ASP A 156 -11.57 4.86 1.27
CA ASP A 156 -11.22 4.36 2.60
C ASP A 156 -11.54 2.86 2.72
N VAL A 157 -12.58 2.44 3.46
CA VAL A 157 -12.98 1.01 3.53
C VAL A 157 -13.42 0.51 2.16
N LYS A 158 -14.18 1.31 1.41
CA LYS A 158 -14.52 1.01 0.02
C LYS A 158 -13.40 1.49 -0.91
N LEU A 159 -13.16 0.73 -1.97
CA LEU A 159 -12.24 1.16 -3.02
C LEU A 159 -12.77 2.40 -3.74
N ALA A 160 -11.89 3.34 -4.10
CA ALA A 160 -12.25 4.42 -4.99
C ALA A 160 -12.57 3.86 -6.39
N ALA A 161 -13.49 4.51 -7.11
CA ALA A 161 -13.87 4.06 -8.46
C ALA A 161 -12.68 3.94 -9.42
N SER A 162 -11.68 4.82 -9.30
CA SER A 162 -10.43 4.75 -10.08
C SER A 162 -9.56 3.55 -9.70
N GLU A 163 -9.52 3.16 -8.43
CA GLU A 163 -8.80 1.95 -7.99
C GLU A 163 -9.44 0.69 -8.55
N VAL A 164 -10.77 0.58 -8.47
CA VAL A 164 -11.52 -0.54 -9.07
C VAL A 164 -11.24 -0.66 -10.56
N ARG A 165 -11.38 0.46 -11.30
CA ARG A 165 -11.09 0.52 -12.74
C ARG A 165 -9.69 0.01 -13.06
N ASP A 166 -8.69 0.53 -12.35
CA ASP A 166 -7.29 0.23 -12.63
C ASP A 166 -6.93 -1.21 -12.26
N ILE A 167 -7.37 -1.69 -11.11
CA ILE A 167 -7.13 -3.07 -10.67
C ILE A 167 -7.72 -4.07 -11.66
N LEU A 168 -8.97 -3.85 -12.10
CA LEU A 168 -9.62 -4.74 -13.06
C LEU A 168 -8.99 -4.66 -14.45
N ALA A 169 -8.58 -3.47 -14.89
CA ALA A 169 -7.85 -3.29 -16.15
C ALA A 169 -6.51 -4.02 -16.13
N LEU A 170 -5.73 -3.88 -15.04
CA LEU A 170 -4.44 -4.55 -14.87
C LEU A 170 -4.61 -6.08 -14.81
N ASN A 171 -5.61 -6.58 -14.10
CA ASN A 171 -5.90 -8.01 -14.01
C ASN A 171 -6.18 -8.64 -15.39
N LYS A 172 -6.83 -7.87 -16.30
CA LYS A 172 -7.08 -8.32 -17.68
C LYS A 172 -5.86 -8.16 -18.60
N MET A 173 -5.05 -7.14 -18.35
CA MET A 173 -3.95 -6.73 -19.22
C MET A 173 -2.70 -7.58 -19.04
N TYR A 174 -2.41 -8.00 -17.80
CA TYR A 174 -1.18 -8.69 -17.45
C TYR A 174 -1.40 -10.17 -17.20
N GLU A 175 -0.51 -10.98 -17.72
CA GLU A 175 -0.53 -12.42 -17.48
C GLU A 175 -0.29 -12.73 -16.01
N ARG A 176 0.65 -12.01 -15.37
CA ARG A 176 0.94 -12.07 -13.95
C ARG A 176 0.57 -10.77 -13.30
N PHE A 177 -0.52 -10.77 -12.56
CA PHE A 177 -0.96 -9.61 -11.79
C PHE A 177 -1.22 -9.98 -10.34
N MET A 178 -0.78 -9.15 -9.40
CA MET A 178 -1.08 -9.31 -7.97
C MET A 178 -1.57 -8.01 -7.38
N LEU A 179 -2.71 -8.07 -6.70
CA LEU A 179 -3.19 -7.01 -5.82
C LEU A 179 -2.55 -7.19 -4.45
N VAL A 180 -1.81 -6.19 -3.99
CA VAL A 180 -1.14 -6.16 -2.68
C VAL A 180 -1.86 -5.17 -1.78
N LEU A 181 -2.26 -5.62 -0.60
CA LEU A 181 -2.97 -4.82 0.39
C LEU A 181 -2.01 -4.41 1.52
N ASN A 182 -1.46 -3.21 1.43
CA ASN A 182 -0.66 -2.60 2.49
C ASN A 182 -1.58 -1.76 3.38
N VAL A 183 -2.37 -2.44 4.21
CA VAL A 183 -3.48 -1.84 4.95
C VAL A 183 -3.42 -2.20 6.44
N GLY A 184 -3.83 -1.27 7.29
CA GLY A 184 -3.92 -1.46 8.73
C GLY A 184 -5.29 -1.93 9.23
N GLY A 185 -6.24 -2.16 8.34
CA GLY A 185 -7.60 -2.59 8.68
C GLY A 185 -8.35 -3.15 7.47
N VAL A 186 -9.62 -3.42 7.62
CA VAL A 186 -10.46 -4.03 6.58
C VAL A 186 -10.64 -3.10 5.38
N VAL A 187 -10.65 -3.69 4.19
CA VAL A 187 -11.02 -3.05 2.91
C VAL A 187 -12.04 -3.95 2.21
N ASP A 188 -13.09 -3.34 1.66
CA ASP A 188 -14.09 -4.06 0.87
C ASP A 188 -13.55 -4.37 -0.52
N LEU A 189 -13.26 -5.63 -0.77
CA LEU A 189 -12.74 -6.14 -2.04
C LEU A 189 -13.83 -6.66 -2.98
N SER A 190 -15.11 -6.57 -2.60
CA SER A 190 -16.23 -7.08 -3.40
C SER A 190 -16.17 -6.66 -4.88
N PRO A 191 -15.80 -5.39 -5.23
CA PRO A 191 -15.73 -4.97 -6.63
C PRO A 191 -14.62 -5.62 -7.46
N VAL A 192 -13.61 -6.21 -6.80
CA VAL A 192 -12.39 -6.74 -7.45
C VAL A 192 -12.17 -8.24 -7.16
N MET A 193 -13.23 -8.94 -6.79
CA MET A 193 -13.18 -10.37 -6.43
C MET A 193 -12.73 -11.29 -7.59
N GLU A 194 -12.74 -10.83 -8.83
CA GLU A 194 -12.23 -11.59 -9.99
C GLU A 194 -10.69 -11.64 -10.05
N VAL A 195 -9.97 -10.83 -9.25
CA VAL A 195 -8.50 -10.84 -9.22
C VAL A 195 -8.00 -12.20 -8.71
N GLY A 196 -7.09 -12.83 -9.48
CA GLY A 196 -6.58 -14.18 -9.21
C GLY A 196 -5.53 -14.25 -8.11
N ASN A 197 -4.78 -13.17 -7.87
CA ASN A 197 -3.72 -13.15 -6.85
C ASN A 197 -3.91 -11.93 -5.94
N ILE A 198 -4.16 -12.18 -4.67
CA ILE A 198 -4.36 -11.14 -3.66
C ILE A 198 -3.53 -11.45 -2.42
N LEU A 199 -2.67 -10.52 -2.03
CA LEU A 199 -1.79 -10.61 -0.88
C LEU A 199 -2.12 -9.52 0.15
N LEU A 200 -2.54 -9.90 1.34
CA LEU A 200 -2.63 -8.98 2.48
C LEU A 200 -1.24 -8.86 3.11
N LEU A 201 -0.56 -7.77 2.77
CA LEU A 201 0.79 -7.48 3.27
C LEU A 201 0.78 -6.92 4.70
N SER A 202 -0.31 -6.24 5.09
CA SER A 202 -0.42 -5.52 6.36
C SER A 202 0.62 -4.38 6.52
N GLN A 203 0.92 -4.01 7.75
CA GLN A 203 1.86 -2.96 8.15
C GLN A 203 3.10 -3.60 8.78
N LEU A 204 4.13 -3.87 7.97
CA LEU A 204 5.30 -4.67 8.38
C LEU A 204 6.52 -3.84 8.83
N GLY A 205 6.29 -2.57 9.22
CA GLY A 205 7.37 -1.71 9.67
C GLY A 205 8.30 -1.22 8.56
N THR A 206 9.52 -0.84 8.93
CA THR A 206 10.48 -0.13 8.07
C THR A 206 11.02 -0.94 6.89
N ASP A 207 10.91 -2.24 6.94
CA ASP A 207 11.39 -3.16 5.89
C ASP A 207 10.25 -3.75 5.04
N CYS A 208 9.05 -3.16 5.08
CA CYS A 208 7.85 -3.61 4.37
C CYS A 208 8.12 -3.90 2.88
N GLY A 209 8.81 -2.99 2.18
CA GLY A 209 9.15 -3.19 0.76
C GLY A 209 10.12 -4.35 0.50
N ARG A 210 11.02 -4.66 1.45
CA ARG A 210 11.92 -5.82 1.35
C ARG A 210 11.18 -7.12 1.61
N ALA A 211 10.29 -7.11 2.61
CA ALA A 211 9.45 -8.25 2.93
C ALA A 211 8.58 -8.66 1.71
N LEU A 212 7.94 -7.69 1.06
CA LEU A 212 7.19 -7.95 -0.18
C LEU A 212 8.07 -8.56 -1.26
N ALA A 213 9.27 -8.01 -1.48
CA ALA A 213 10.20 -8.55 -2.48
C ALA A 213 10.57 -10.01 -2.20
N ASP A 214 10.85 -10.36 -0.95
CA ASP A 214 11.20 -11.73 -0.57
C ASP A 214 10.01 -12.70 -0.74
N ILE A 215 8.78 -12.24 -0.52
CA ILE A 215 7.56 -13.01 -0.76
C ILE A 215 7.34 -13.22 -2.27
N LEU A 216 7.42 -12.16 -3.07
CA LEU A 216 7.24 -12.25 -4.53
C LEU A 216 8.26 -13.18 -5.19
N LEU A 217 9.48 -13.27 -4.63
CA LEU A 217 10.55 -14.16 -5.09
C LEU A 217 10.52 -15.56 -4.47
N GLY A 218 9.52 -15.87 -3.66
CA GLY A 218 9.42 -17.18 -3.00
C GLY A 218 10.51 -17.48 -1.97
N LYS A 219 11.28 -16.46 -1.55
CA LYS A 219 12.29 -16.62 -0.49
C LYS A 219 11.64 -16.82 0.88
N GLN A 220 10.43 -16.30 1.03
CA GLN A 220 9.59 -16.48 2.21
C GLN A 220 8.16 -16.82 1.78
N ASN A 221 7.51 -17.70 2.54
CA ASN A 221 6.14 -18.12 2.27
C ASN A 221 5.16 -17.40 3.20
N PRO A 222 4.13 -16.70 2.69
CA PRO A 222 3.10 -16.10 3.52
C PRO A 222 2.36 -17.20 4.30
N SER A 223 2.35 -17.11 5.62
CA SER A 223 1.74 -18.12 6.50
C SER A 223 0.76 -17.53 7.51
N GLY A 224 0.57 -16.21 7.49
CA GLY A 224 -0.41 -15.53 8.32
C GLY A 224 -1.84 -16.01 8.09
N LYS A 225 -2.70 -15.73 9.07
CA LYS A 225 -4.13 -16.03 9.01
C LYS A 225 -4.92 -14.75 9.24
N LEU A 226 -6.11 -14.67 8.63
CA LEU A 226 -7.03 -13.57 8.89
C LEU A 226 -7.49 -13.59 10.35
N THR A 227 -7.58 -12.41 10.93
CA THR A 227 -8.15 -12.19 12.27
C THR A 227 -9.62 -11.76 12.19
N THR A 228 -10.12 -11.51 10.99
CA THR A 228 -11.49 -11.10 10.67
C THR A 228 -12.04 -11.97 9.54
N THR A 229 -13.34 -12.10 9.47
CA THR A 229 -14.08 -12.80 8.39
C THR A 229 -14.72 -11.80 7.46
#